data_9703563c8dfa16d0d5929508ce19699f
#
_entry.id   9703563c8dfa16d0d5929508ce19699f
#
_cell.length_a   1.000
_cell.length_b   1.000
_cell.length_c   1.000
_cell.angle_alpha   90.00
_cell.angle_beta   90.00
_cell.angle_gamma   90.00
#
_symmetry.space_group_name_H-M   'P 1'
#
loop_
_entity.id
_entity.type
_entity.pdbx_description
1 polymer ?
#
loop_
_entity_poly.entity_id
_entity_poly.type
_entity_poly.pdbx_seq_one_letter_code
_entity_poly.pdbx_strand_id
1 'polypeptide(L)'
;AMAAYQSVKCLGYSDDQIIPFLAKLSPPPGRMQQLENSHIWIDYAHTPDALDNALSTLKTHYPEFKIRVLFGCGGDRDKGKRQIMGKIASETADSIILTNDNPRSEDPQSIVNDILAGTKVENDVQVILDRGDAIKSAVRTLGEEEALLVAGKGHETTQVIGSRTLQFSDIEVALNALN
;
A
#
# COMPACT_ATOMS: atom_id res chain seq x y z
N ALA A 1 13.28 -4.10 12.03
CA ALA A 1 14.63 -4.65 12.15
C ALA A 1 15.52 -3.79 13.09
N MET A 2 15.64 -2.45 12.84
CA MET A 2 16.56 -1.58 13.59
C MET A 2 16.30 -1.55 15.11
N ALA A 3 15.04 -1.39 15.53
CA ALA A 3 14.71 -1.41 16.97
C ALA A 3 15.08 -2.74 17.63
N ALA A 4 14.79 -3.87 17.00
CA ALA A 4 15.17 -5.20 17.49
C ALA A 4 16.69 -5.35 17.57
N TYR A 5 17.44 -4.90 16.54
CA TYR A 5 18.89 -4.88 16.56
C TYR A 5 19.43 -4.09 17.75
N GLN A 6 18.96 -2.86 17.98
CA GLN A 6 19.39 -2.02 19.09
C GLN A 6 19.07 -2.67 20.46
N SER A 7 17.88 -3.27 20.60
CA SER A 7 17.51 -3.96 21.84
C SER A 7 18.46 -5.11 22.16
N VAL A 8 18.81 -5.92 21.15
CA VAL A 8 19.73 -7.06 21.33
C VAL A 8 21.17 -6.57 21.60
N LYS A 9 21.59 -5.46 20.98
CA LYS A 9 22.88 -4.79 21.31
C LYS A 9 22.93 -4.34 22.76
N CYS A 10 21.87 -3.75 23.29
CA CYS A 10 21.77 -3.35 24.70
C CYS A 10 21.86 -4.54 25.67
N LEU A 11 21.50 -5.75 25.23
CA LEU A 11 21.66 -6.98 25.99
C LEU A 11 23.11 -7.57 25.95
N GLY A 12 24.03 -6.88 25.25
CA GLY A 12 25.45 -7.23 25.22
C GLY A 12 25.88 -8.14 24.07
N TYR A 13 25.00 -8.44 23.11
CA TYR A 13 25.39 -9.22 21.92
C TYR A 13 26.20 -8.39 20.93
N SER A 14 27.20 -9.02 20.31
CA SER A 14 28.05 -8.40 19.28
C SER A 14 27.34 -8.37 17.90
N ASP A 15 27.85 -7.53 17.00
CA ASP A 15 27.33 -7.44 15.62
C ASP A 15 27.45 -8.78 14.89
N ASP A 16 28.57 -9.49 15.07
CA ASP A 16 28.81 -10.81 14.47
C ASP A 16 27.80 -11.86 14.92
N GLN A 17 27.24 -11.69 16.14
CA GLN A 17 26.19 -12.56 16.65
C GLN A 17 24.80 -12.16 16.14
N ILE A 18 24.54 -10.88 15.84
CA ILE A 18 23.20 -10.38 15.48
C ILE A 18 23.00 -10.40 13.96
N ILE A 19 23.96 -9.91 13.18
CA ILE A 19 23.82 -9.69 11.73
C ILE A 19 23.37 -10.95 10.97
N PRO A 20 23.87 -12.16 11.23
CA PRO A 20 23.42 -13.36 10.53
C PRO A 20 21.94 -13.69 10.71
N PHE A 21 21.32 -13.21 11.81
CA PHE A 21 19.89 -13.40 12.06
C PHE A 21 19.03 -12.33 11.41
N LEU A 22 19.57 -11.12 11.18
CA LEU A 22 18.84 -10.05 10.48
C LEU A 22 18.47 -10.46 9.05
N ALA A 23 19.37 -11.17 8.36
CA ALA A 23 19.13 -11.68 7.01
C ALA A 23 18.02 -12.76 6.94
N LYS A 24 17.65 -13.35 8.08
CA LYS A 24 16.60 -14.37 8.19
C LYS A 24 15.24 -13.81 8.63
N LEU A 25 15.20 -12.50 8.93
CA LEU A 25 13.95 -11.86 9.35
C LEU A 25 13.02 -11.69 8.15
N SER A 26 11.83 -12.25 8.25
CA SER A 26 10.75 -11.91 7.33
C SER A 26 10.01 -10.67 7.82
N PRO A 27 9.59 -9.77 6.94
CA PRO A 27 8.73 -8.66 7.35
C PRO A 27 7.41 -9.19 7.91
N PRO A 28 6.78 -8.48 8.86
CA PRO A 28 5.43 -8.81 9.28
C PRO A 28 4.47 -8.79 8.08
N PRO A 29 3.44 -9.64 8.04
CA PRO A 29 2.45 -9.64 6.96
C PRO A 29 1.88 -8.24 6.71
N GLY A 30 1.73 -7.86 5.43
CA GLY A 30 1.18 -6.58 5.02
C GLY A 30 2.01 -5.34 5.43
N ARG A 31 3.32 -5.49 5.63
CA ARG A 31 4.27 -4.39 5.88
C ARG A 31 5.40 -4.49 4.88
N MET A 32 5.32 -3.72 3.81
CA MET A 32 6.20 -3.83 2.63
C MET A 32 6.43 -5.30 2.25
N GLN A 33 5.34 -6.07 2.28
CA GLN A 33 5.38 -7.49 1.94
C GLN A 33 5.38 -7.65 0.43
N GLN A 34 6.50 -8.12 -0.12
CA GLN A 34 6.56 -8.49 -1.53
C GLN A 34 5.86 -9.84 -1.74
N LEU A 35 5.01 -9.94 -2.75
CA LEU A 35 4.46 -11.21 -3.19
C LEU A 35 5.52 -11.97 -3.99
N GLU A 36 5.65 -13.27 -3.71
CA GLU A 36 6.70 -14.10 -4.30
C GLU A 36 6.69 -14.03 -5.84
N ASN A 37 7.88 -13.95 -6.42
CA ASN A 37 8.12 -13.88 -7.87
C ASN A 37 7.37 -12.76 -8.60
N SER A 38 7.10 -11.64 -7.92
CA SER A 38 6.42 -10.50 -8.52
C SER A 38 7.02 -9.16 -8.09
N HIS A 39 6.66 -8.08 -8.79
CA HIS A 39 6.94 -6.70 -8.39
C HIS A 39 5.71 -6.06 -7.74
N ILE A 40 5.05 -6.81 -6.84
CA ILE A 40 3.85 -6.38 -6.11
C ILE A 40 4.14 -6.36 -4.62
N TRP A 41 3.87 -5.23 -3.99
CA TRP A 41 4.02 -5.03 -2.55
C TRP A 41 2.69 -4.71 -1.90
N ILE A 42 2.44 -5.33 -0.76
CA ILE A 42 1.27 -5.08 0.08
C ILE A 42 1.74 -4.36 1.34
N ASP A 43 1.13 -3.20 1.63
CA ASP A 43 1.49 -2.40 2.80
C ASP A 43 0.27 -1.84 3.55
N TYR A 44 0.42 -1.66 4.85
CA TYR A 44 -0.59 -1.05 5.73
C TYR A 44 -0.56 0.49 5.69
N ALA A 45 0.15 1.11 4.80
CA ALA A 45 0.29 2.56 4.67
C ALA A 45 -1.07 3.23 4.44
N HIS A 46 -1.65 3.76 5.52
CA HIS A 46 -2.96 4.42 5.54
C HIS A 46 -2.90 5.85 6.09
N THR A 47 -1.70 6.40 6.24
CA THR A 47 -1.42 7.79 6.63
C THR A 47 -0.51 8.44 5.60
N PRO A 48 -0.48 9.80 5.50
CA PRO A 48 0.42 10.50 4.59
C PRO A 48 1.87 10.06 4.70
N ASP A 49 2.44 10.12 5.90
CA ASP A 49 3.85 9.75 6.14
C ASP A 49 4.15 8.29 5.79
N ALA A 50 3.21 7.36 6.08
CA ALA A 50 3.40 5.96 5.76
C ALA A 50 3.37 5.72 4.24
N LEU A 51 2.47 6.40 3.51
CA LEU A 51 2.36 6.31 2.06
C LEU A 51 3.62 6.86 1.39
N ASP A 52 4.08 8.03 1.84
CA ASP A 52 5.32 8.65 1.34
C ASP A 52 6.53 7.75 1.54
N ASN A 53 6.70 7.20 2.75
CA ASN A 53 7.79 6.28 3.07
C ASN A 53 7.74 5.00 2.22
N ALA A 54 6.56 4.41 2.01
CA ALA A 54 6.41 3.19 1.20
C ALA A 54 6.76 3.46 -0.27
N LEU A 55 6.25 4.54 -0.86
CA LEU A 55 6.54 4.93 -2.23
C LEU A 55 8.01 5.29 -2.43
N SER A 56 8.59 6.10 -1.54
CA SER A 56 10.01 6.48 -1.57
C SER A 56 10.93 5.26 -1.43
N THR A 57 10.54 4.28 -0.62
CA THR A 57 11.27 3.02 -0.49
C THR A 57 11.28 2.25 -1.81
N LEU A 58 10.14 2.10 -2.48
CA LEU A 58 10.09 1.44 -3.79
C LEU A 58 10.90 2.18 -4.83
N LYS A 59 10.78 3.50 -4.92
CA LYS A 59 11.53 4.31 -5.88
C LYS A 59 13.06 4.22 -5.68
N THR A 60 13.50 4.08 -4.42
CA THR A 60 14.92 3.90 -4.10
C THR A 60 15.44 2.51 -4.50
N HIS A 61 14.63 1.46 -4.30
CA HIS A 61 15.04 0.08 -4.60
C HIS A 61 14.87 -0.28 -6.09
N TYR A 62 13.96 0.40 -6.79
CA TYR A 62 13.60 0.17 -8.19
C TYR A 62 13.64 1.50 -8.98
N PRO A 63 14.82 2.17 -9.09
CA PRO A 63 14.92 3.51 -9.68
C PRO A 63 14.51 3.56 -11.16
N GLU A 64 14.66 2.44 -11.88
CA GLU A 64 14.30 2.33 -13.30
C GLU A 64 12.84 1.92 -13.55
N PHE A 65 12.12 1.49 -12.48
CA PHE A 65 10.75 1.03 -12.62
C PHE A 65 9.76 2.19 -12.49
N LYS A 66 8.69 2.11 -13.25
CA LYS A 66 7.51 2.94 -12.99
C LYS A 66 6.77 2.43 -11.76
N ILE A 67 6.43 3.34 -10.87
CA ILE A 67 5.72 3.01 -9.64
C ILE A 67 4.22 3.24 -9.84
N ARG A 68 3.44 2.17 -9.71
CA ARG A 68 1.99 2.21 -9.66
C ARG A 68 1.53 2.08 -8.22
N VAL A 69 0.62 2.95 -7.77
CA VAL A 69 0.05 2.85 -6.43
C VAL A 69 -1.46 2.64 -6.48
N LEU A 70 -1.95 1.69 -5.67
CA LEU A 70 -3.37 1.44 -5.46
C LEU A 70 -3.69 1.69 -3.99
N PHE A 71 -4.59 2.65 -3.70
CA PHE A 71 -4.98 2.94 -2.34
C PHE A 71 -6.36 3.59 -2.25
N GLY A 72 -6.87 3.66 -1.04
CA GLY A 72 -8.06 4.41 -0.66
C GLY A 72 -7.92 4.94 0.75
N CYS A 73 -8.95 5.66 1.21
CA CYS A 73 -9.03 6.15 2.59
C CYS A 73 -10.26 5.59 3.30
N GLY A 74 -10.14 5.41 4.63
CA GLY A 74 -11.29 5.01 5.45
C GLY A 74 -12.32 6.13 5.59
N GLY A 75 -13.59 5.75 5.52
CA GLY A 75 -14.72 6.60 5.93
C GLY A 75 -14.82 6.66 7.44
N ASP A 76 -15.56 7.67 7.94
CA ASP A 76 -15.74 7.98 9.38
C ASP A 76 -14.40 8.13 10.10
N ARG A 77 -13.44 8.74 9.44
CA ARG A 77 -12.06 8.99 9.89
C ARG A 77 -11.64 10.39 9.45
N ASP A 78 -10.40 10.75 9.77
CA ASP A 78 -9.78 12.02 9.38
C ASP A 78 -9.86 12.25 7.86
N LYS A 79 -10.65 13.25 7.46
CA LYS A 79 -10.82 13.66 6.06
C LYS A 79 -9.64 14.49 5.56
N GLY A 80 -8.97 15.22 6.45
CA GLY A 80 -7.88 16.12 6.10
C GLY A 80 -6.69 15.41 5.46
N LYS A 81 -6.47 14.15 5.82
CA LYS A 81 -5.39 13.34 5.21
C LYS A 81 -5.63 12.94 3.75
N ARG A 82 -6.91 12.92 3.27
CA ARG A 82 -7.28 12.40 1.95
C ARG A 82 -6.59 13.16 0.84
N GLN A 83 -6.74 14.48 0.84
CA GLN A 83 -6.10 15.37 -0.13
C GLN A 83 -4.56 15.30 -0.04
N ILE A 84 -4.01 15.19 1.18
CA ILE A 84 -2.56 15.09 1.39
C ILE A 84 -2.03 13.78 0.78
N MET A 85 -2.72 12.65 0.99
CA MET A 85 -2.35 11.36 0.40
C MET A 85 -2.45 11.38 -1.12
N GLY A 86 -3.47 12.03 -1.69
CA GLY A 86 -3.58 12.25 -3.13
C GLY A 86 -2.39 13.03 -3.69
N LYS A 87 -1.99 14.10 -3.00
CA LYS A 87 -0.81 14.89 -3.39
C LYS A 87 0.47 14.06 -3.35
N ILE A 88 0.72 13.33 -2.26
CA ILE A 88 1.91 12.47 -2.11
C ILE A 88 1.98 11.43 -3.24
N ALA A 89 0.86 10.74 -3.51
CA ALA A 89 0.79 9.77 -4.60
C ALA A 89 1.12 10.43 -5.95
N SER A 90 0.59 11.62 -6.21
CA SER A 90 0.85 12.41 -7.43
C SER A 90 2.30 12.86 -7.61
N GLU A 91 3.01 13.07 -6.53
CA GLU A 91 4.41 13.55 -6.57
C GLU A 91 5.41 12.41 -6.73
N THR A 92 5.02 11.18 -6.36
CA THR A 92 5.97 10.07 -6.25
C THR A 92 5.65 8.91 -7.19
N ALA A 93 4.37 8.59 -7.42
CA ALA A 93 3.97 7.51 -8.30
C ALA A 93 3.75 7.97 -9.75
N ASP A 94 4.03 7.07 -10.71
CA ASP A 94 3.83 7.30 -12.14
C ASP A 94 2.36 7.06 -12.55
N SER A 95 1.66 6.14 -11.88
CA SER A 95 0.22 5.91 -12.05
C SER A 95 -0.48 5.61 -10.74
N ILE A 96 -1.74 6.00 -10.63
CA ILE A 96 -2.53 5.94 -9.41
C ILE A 96 -3.85 5.22 -9.67
N ILE A 97 -4.20 4.26 -8.83
CA ILE A 97 -5.53 3.65 -8.82
C ILE A 97 -6.18 3.96 -7.48
N LEU A 98 -7.27 4.72 -7.50
CA LEU A 98 -8.06 5.04 -6.32
C LEU A 98 -9.21 4.06 -6.16
N THR A 99 -9.36 3.53 -4.96
CA THR A 99 -10.36 2.52 -4.65
C THR A 99 -10.88 2.67 -3.21
N ASN A 100 -11.85 1.84 -2.83
CA ASN A 100 -12.31 1.79 -1.45
C ASN A 100 -11.26 1.13 -0.54
N ASP A 101 -11.11 1.69 0.65
CA ASP A 101 -10.51 1.02 1.81
C ASP A 101 -11.64 0.41 2.67
N ASN A 102 -12.07 1.08 3.73
CA ASN A 102 -13.25 0.79 4.53
C ASN A 102 -14.17 2.03 4.47
N PRO A 103 -15.08 2.17 3.50
CA PRO A 103 -15.91 3.38 3.37
C PRO A 103 -16.87 3.59 4.54
N ARG A 104 -17.22 2.53 5.28
CA ARG A 104 -18.15 2.57 6.42
C ARG A 104 -19.48 3.22 6.04
N SER A 105 -19.88 4.28 6.75
CA SER A 105 -21.14 4.97 6.48
C SER A 105 -21.02 6.08 5.42
N GLU A 106 -19.81 6.47 5.02
CA GLU A 106 -19.61 7.51 4.01
C GLU A 106 -19.83 6.97 2.59
N ASP A 107 -20.26 7.86 1.70
CA ASP A 107 -20.33 7.56 0.27
C ASP A 107 -18.91 7.33 -0.29
N PRO A 108 -18.66 6.16 -0.89
CA PRO A 108 -17.36 5.82 -1.45
C PRO A 108 -16.83 6.83 -2.46
N GLN A 109 -17.72 7.36 -3.32
CA GLN A 109 -17.33 8.35 -4.34
C GLN A 109 -16.88 9.66 -3.71
N SER A 110 -17.51 10.09 -2.61
CA SER A 110 -17.09 11.29 -1.88
C SER A 110 -15.68 11.15 -1.32
N ILE A 111 -15.32 9.98 -0.79
CA ILE A 111 -13.97 9.71 -0.28
C ILE A 111 -12.93 9.82 -1.42
N VAL A 112 -13.24 9.21 -2.56
CA VAL A 112 -12.36 9.26 -3.74
C VAL A 112 -12.22 10.69 -4.26
N ASN A 113 -13.30 11.48 -4.30
CA ASN A 113 -13.27 12.87 -4.72
C ASN A 113 -12.37 13.74 -3.81
N ASP A 114 -12.38 13.48 -2.50
CA ASP A 114 -11.49 14.17 -1.55
C ASP A 114 -10.01 13.83 -1.82
N ILE A 115 -9.71 12.59 -2.22
CA ILE A 115 -8.34 12.19 -2.59
C ILE A 115 -7.94 12.84 -3.92
N LEU A 116 -8.83 12.79 -4.93
CA LEU A 116 -8.62 13.39 -6.25
C LEU A 116 -8.31 14.89 -6.17
N ALA A 117 -8.92 15.60 -5.23
CA ALA A 117 -8.63 17.03 -5.02
C ALA A 117 -7.17 17.33 -4.67
N GLY A 118 -6.39 16.31 -4.27
CA GLY A 118 -4.95 16.43 -4.04
C GLY A 118 -4.08 15.99 -5.21
N THR A 119 -4.64 15.29 -6.20
CA THR A 119 -3.86 14.81 -7.36
C THR A 119 -3.65 15.92 -8.37
N LYS A 120 -2.58 15.81 -9.17
CA LYS A 120 -2.31 16.72 -10.29
C LYS A 120 -3.06 16.26 -11.54
N VAL A 121 -3.45 17.21 -12.39
CA VAL A 121 -4.23 16.93 -13.61
C VAL A 121 -3.46 16.06 -14.61
N GLU A 122 -2.15 16.17 -14.64
CA GLU A 122 -1.28 15.43 -15.54
C GLU A 122 -1.02 13.97 -15.15
N ASN A 123 -1.43 13.56 -13.94
CA ASN A 123 -1.24 12.18 -13.50
C ASN A 123 -2.22 11.21 -14.19
N ASP A 124 -1.75 9.99 -14.47
CA ASP A 124 -2.62 8.87 -14.84
C ASP A 124 -3.34 8.35 -13.59
N VAL A 125 -4.58 8.81 -13.39
CA VAL A 125 -5.41 8.43 -12.23
C VAL A 125 -6.63 7.68 -12.71
N GLN A 126 -6.75 6.42 -12.27
CA GLN A 126 -7.93 5.59 -12.48
C GLN A 126 -8.74 5.47 -11.19
N VAL A 127 -10.05 5.39 -11.31
CA VAL A 127 -10.96 5.16 -10.18
C VAL A 127 -11.72 3.86 -10.39
N ILE A 128 -11.50 2.91 -9.50
CA ILE A 128 -12.21 1.62 -9.48
C ILE A 128 -12.67 1.38 -8.05
N LEU A 129 -13.94 1.65 -7.75
CA LEU A 129 -14.47 1.64 -6.38
C LEU A 129 -14.41 0.26 -5.74
N ASP A 130 -14.71 -0.83 -6.48
CA ASP A 130 -14.53 -2.17 -5.95
C ASP A 130 -13.03 -2.49 -5.80
N ARG A 131 -12.60 -2.71 -4.56
CA ARG A 131 -11.18 -2.92 -4.25
C ARG A 131 -10.66 -4.23 -4.84
N GLY A 132 -11.49 -5.27 -4.87
CA GLY A 132 -11.10 -6.54 -5.46
C GLY A 132 -10.87 -6.41 -6.95
N ASP A 133 -11.74 -5.72 -7.66
CA ASP A 133 -11.60 -5.48 -9.09
C ASP A 133 -10.46 -4.51 -9.40
N ALA A 134 -10.23 -3.52 -8.54
CA ALA A 134 -9.08 -2.61 -8.64
C ALA A 134 -7.75 -3.38 -8.56
N ILE A 135 -7.61 -4.26 -7.57
CA ILE A 135 -6.39 -5.09 -7.40
C ILE A 135 -6.21 -6.04 -8.59
N LYS A 136 -7.26 -6.76 -9.00
CA LYS A 136 -7.20 -7.66 -10.17
C LYS A 136 -6.79 -6.92 -11.44
N SER A 137 -7.35 -5.73 -11.67
CA SER A 137 -7.01 -4.89 -12.81
C SER A 137 -5.54 -4.46 -12.74
N ALA A 138 -5.10 -3.95 -11.58
CA ALA A 138 -3.73 -3.48 -11.37
C ALA A 138 -2.70 -4.59 -11.59
N VAL A 139 -2.97 -5.81 -11.09
CA VAL A 139 -2.09 -6.97 -11.23
C VAL A 139 -1.99 -7.43 -12.68
N ARG A 140 -3.14 -7.58 -13.35
CA ARG A 140 -3.20 -8.10 -14.75
C ARG A 140 -2.61 -7.15 -15.78
N THR A 141 -2.60 -5.86 -15.50
CA THR A 141 -2.08 -4.82 -16.39
C THR A 141 -0.70 -4.32 -16.00
N LEU A 142 -0.06 -4.95 -15.00
CA LEU A 142 1.28 -4.58 -14.55
C LEU A 142 2.32 -4.94 -15.62
N GLY A 143 3.10 -3.97 -16.04
CA GLY A 143 4.19 -4.17 -17.01
C GLY A 143 5.44 -4.80 -16.36
N GLU A 144 6.36 -5.29 -17.19
CA GLU A 144 7.61 -5.93 -16.72
C GLU A 144 8.51 -4.96 -15.95
N GLU A 145 8.53 -3.67 -16.32
CA GLU A 145 9.30 -2.61 -15.67
C GLU A 145 8.41 -1.73 -14.77
N GLU A 146 7.38 -2.32 -14.17
CA GLU A 146 6.50 -1.64 -13.23
C GLU A 146 6.50 -2.33 -11.87
N ALA A 147 6.38 -1.53 -10.82
CA ALA A 147 6.21 -1.99 -9.44
C ALA A 147 4.86 -1.50 -8.91
N LEU A 148 4.05 -2.40 -8.35
CA LEU A 148 2.75 -2.10 -7.79
C LEU A 148 2.81 -2.07 -6.26
N LEU A 149 2.39 -0.95 -5.67
CA LEU A 149 2.10 -0.83 -4.24
C LEU A 149 0.59 -0.89 -4.01
N VAL A 150 0.10 -1.91 -3.33
CA VAL A 150 -1.26 -1.98 -2.79
C VAL A 150 -1.21 -1.53 -1.33
N ALA A 151 -1.72 -0.32 -1.07
CA ALA A 151 -1.61 0.35 0.22
C ALA A 151 -2.96 0.50 0.94
N GLY A 152 -2.89 0.58 2.28
CA GLY A 152 -4.00 0.88 3.18
C GLY A 152 -4.34 -0.25 4.13
N LYS A 153 -4.69 -1.43 3.62
CA LYS A 153 -5.19 -2.55 4.43
C LYS A 153 -4.09 -3.49 4.94
N GLY A 154 -3.02 -3.68 4.18
CA GLY A 154 -1.92 -4.55 4.59
C GLY A 154 -2.39 -5.96 4.95
N HIS A 155 -2.32 -6.30 6.24
CA HIS A 155 -2.72 -7.60 6.79
C HIS A 155 -4.20 -7.72 7.18
N GLU A 156 -5.00 -6.67 6.98
CA GLU A 156 -6.43 -6.73 7.29
C GLU A 156 -7.13 -7.81 6.44
N THR A 157 -8.05 -8.55 7.08
CA THR A 157 -8.80 -9.63 6.44
C THR A 157 -10.28 -9.30 6.27
N THR A 158 -10.66 -8.04 6.48
CA THR A 158 -12.06 -7.60 6.36
C THR A 158 -12.17 -6.25 5.67
N GLN A 159 -13.33 -5.98 5.06
CA GLN A 159 -13.72 -4.68 4.53
C GLN A 159 -15.09 -4.28 5.06
N VAL A 160 -15.21 -3.04 5.56
CA VAL A 160 -16.46 -2.50 6.13
C VAL A 160 -17.12 -1.55 5.13
N ILE A 161 -18.31 -1.94 4.63
CA ILE A 161 -19.12 -1.15 3.69
C ILE A 161 -20.51 -0.97 4.28
N GLY A 162 -20.91 0.25 4.61
CA GLY A 162 -22.13 0.51 5.36
C GLY A 162 -22.09 -0.21 6.71
N SER A 163 -23.14 -0.98 6.99
CA SER A 163 -23.25 -1.82 8.19
C SER A 163 -22.68 -3.24 8.02
N ARG A 164 -22.11 -3.56 6.85
CA ARG A 164 -21.64 -4.91 6.54
C ARG A 164 -20.13 -5.00 6.72
N THR A 165 -19.69 -6.08 7.35
CA THR A 165 -18.29 -6.50 7.38
C THR A 165 -18.12 -7.71 6.47
N LEU A 166 -17.35 -7.56 5.41
CA LEU A 166 -17.08 -8.60 4.42
C LEU A 166 -15.69 -9.19 4.67
N GLN A 167 -15.51 -10.48 4.42
CA GLN A 167 -14.18 -11.09 4.34
C GLN A 167 -13.47 -10.55 3.10
N PHE A 168 -12.28 -10.03 3.27
CA PHE A 168 -11.50 -9.43 2.20
C PHE A 168 -10.03 -9.34 2.59
N SER A 169 -9.14 -9.77 1.71
CA SER A 169 -7.69 -9.69 1.89
C SER A 169 -7.02 -9.24 0.60
N ASP A 170 -6.26 -8.14 0.68
CA ASP A 170 -5.45 -7.65 -0.45
C ASP A 170 -4.50 -8.73 -0.96
N ILE A 171 -3.86 -9.46 -0.02
CA ILE A 171 -2.89 -10.53 -0.33
C ILE A 171 -3.57 -11.64 -1.14
N GLU A 172 -4.72 -12.14 -0.66
CA GLU A 172 -5.43 -13.24 -1.33
C GLU A 172 -5.92 -12.83 -2.71
N VAL A 173 -6.48 -11.62 -2.86
CA VAL A 173 -6.96 -11.10 -4.14
C VAL A 173 -5.81 -10.94 -5.13
N ALA A 174 -4.67 -10.40 -4.70
CA ALA A 174 -3.51 -10.21 -5.56
C ALA A 174 -2.88 -11.55 -5.98
N LEU A 175 -2.73 -12.51 -5.06
CA LEU A 175 -2.22 -13.86 -5.37
C LEU A 175 -3.13 -14.59 -6.37
N ASN A 176 -4.46 -14.49 -6.19
CA ASN A 176 -5.40 -15.10 -7.12
C ASN A 176 -5.41 -14.44 -8.51
N ALA A 177 -4.99 -13.19 -8.61
CA ALA A 177 -4.90 -12.46 -9.89
C ALA A 177 -3.59 -12.73 -10.65
N LEU A 178 -2.54 -13.20 -9.96
CA LEU A 178 -1.25 -13.62 -10.53
C LEU A 178 -1.32 -15.01 -11.20
N ASN A 179 -2.27 -15.85 -10.78
CA ASN A 179 -2.51 -17.20 -11.34
C ASN A 179 -3.54 -17.14 -12.46
#